data_e37119350e4f8b81f3e1e9aae961d790
#
_entry.id   e37119350e4f8b81f3e1e9aae961d790
#
_cell.length_a   1.000
_cell.length_b   1.000
_cell.length_c   1.000
_cell.angle_alpha   90.00
_cell.angle_beta   90.00
_cell.angle_gamma   90.00
#
_symmetry.space_group_name_H-M   'P 1'
#
loop_
_entity.id
_entity.type
_entity.pdbx_description
1 polymer ?
#
loop_
_entity_poly.entity_id
_entity_poly.type
_entity_poly.pdbx_seq_one_letter_code
_entity_poly.pdbx_strand_id
1 'polypeptide(L)'
;MIMRWSCCKQKLSLQKAKYKIIINLCMKKKVYIETTIPSFYYEIRKEPEMIARRNWSREWWDNHKDYYIIVTSEPVLDELSRGDYPNKDNIISLLENIELLSVEDEIIEIVETYIRYKVMPNDPVGDALHLSLASYYKCDFLLTWNCNHLANANKFDHIRRINTLLGLFIPSLVTPLELLSMEDL
;
A
#
# COMPACT_ATOMS: atom_id res chain seq x y z
N MET A 1 -32.53 37.11 23.09
CA MET A 1 -32.72 35.64 23.14
C MET A 1 -32.34 34.91 21.82
N ILE A 2 -32.04 35.63 20.75
CA ILE A 2 -31.75 35.05 19.38
C ILE A 2 -30.28 34.59 19.20
N MET A 3 -29.31 35.20 19.86
CA MET A 3 -27.88 34.85 19.67
C MET A 3 -27.45 33.48 20.22
N ARG A 4 -28.13 32.92 21.23
CA ARG A 4 -27.76 31.60 21.81
C ARG A 4 -28.10 30.41 20.90
N TRP A 5 -29.11 30.53 20.04
CA TRP A 5 -29.53 29.47 19.13
C TRP A 5 -28.63 29.31 17.89
N SER A 6 -28.01 30.41 17.44
CA SER A 6 -27.06 30.40 16.31
C SER A 6 -25.79 29.67 16.66
N CYS A 7 -25.23 29.91 17.85
CA CYS A 7 -24.00 29.27 18.33
C CYS A 7 -24.16 27.74 18.54
N CYS A 8 -25.35 27.32 19.01
CA CYS A 8 -25.64 25.90 19.21
C CYS A 8 -25.77 25.14 17.89
N LYS A 9 -26.37 25.71 16.87
CA LYS A 9 -26.49 25.13 15.52
C LYS A 9 -25.13 25.03 14.82
N GLN A 10 -24.28 26.04 14.98
CA GLN A 10 -22.91 25.99 14.42
C GLN A 10 -22.03 24.90 15.11
N LYS A 11 -22.12 24.77 16.44
CA LYS A 11 -21.40 23.69 17.15
C LYS A 11 -21.89 22.31 16.72
N LEU A 12 -23.21 22.14 16.53
CA LEU A 12 -23.76 20.85 16.09
C LEU A 12 -23.38 20.51 14.64
N SER A 13 -23.31 21.51 13.74
CA SER A 13 -22.87 21.32 12.35
C SER A 13 -21.38 20.95 12.25
N LEU A 14 -20.53 21.60 13.05
CA LEU A 14 -19.10 21.28 13.14
C LEU A 14 -18.87 19.88 13.72
N GLN A 15 -19.66 19.49 14.72
CA GLN A 15 -19.58 18.16 15.31
C GLN A 15 -20.01 17.07 14.32
N LYS A 16 -21.10 17.29 13.57
CA LYS A 16 -21.54 16.38 12.49
C LYS A 16 -20.51 16.27 11.36
N ALA A 17 -19.89 17.39 10.95
CA ALA A 17 -18.82 17.39 9.96
C ALA A 17 -17.60 16.60 10.45
N LYS A 18 -17.21 16.78 11.72
CA LYS A 18 -16.11 16.00 12.35
C LYS A 18 -16.42 14.50 12.39
N TYR A 19 -17.63 14.11 12.77
CA TYR A 19 -18.04 12.70 12.76
C TYR A 19 -18.06 12.12 11.34
N LYS A 20 -18.51 12.87 10.34
CA LYS A 20 -18.51 12.43 8.94
C LYS A 20 -17.09 12.23 8.41
N ILE A 21 -16.14 13.10 8.77
CA ILE A 21 -14.72 12.96 8.41
C ILE A 21 -14.12 11.72 9.10
N ILE A 22 -14.39 11.51 10.39
CA ILE A 22 -13.89 10.35 11.14
C ILE A 22 -14.45 9.05 10.58
N ILE A 23 -15.75 9.00 10.27
CA ILE A 23 -16.38 7.83 9.65
C ILE A 23 -15.77 7.55 8.27
N ASN A 24 -15.58 8.58 7.43
CA ASN A 24 -14.95 8.41 6.13
C ASN A 24 -13.48 7.92 6.24
N LEU A 25 -12.71 8.41 7.22
CA LEU A 25 -11.36 7.91 7.47
C LEU A 25 -11.37 6.44 7.97
N CYS A 26 -12.29 6.11 8.89
CA CYS A 26 -12.44 4.74 9.41
C CYS A 26 -12.92 3.73 8.35
N MET A 27 -13.51 4.19 7.26
CA MET A 27 -14.03 3.34 6.18
C MET A 27 -13.04 3.18 5.01
N LYS A 28 -11.96 4.02 4.95
CA LYS A 28 -10.96 3.89 3.90
C LYS A 28 -10.11 2.64 4.13
N LYS A 29 -9.93 1.86 3.07
CA LYS A 29 -9.03 0.71 3.07
C LYS A 29 -7.58 1.15 3.07
N LYS A 30 -6.73 0.41 3.76
CA LYS A 30 -5.29 0.66 3.87
C LYS A 30 -4.55 -0.06 2.75
N VAL A 31 -3.71 0.68 2.01
CA VAL A 31 -2.88 0.17 0.91
C VAL A 31 -1.41 0.34 1.27
N TYR A 32 -0.69 -0.76 1.31
CA TYR A 32 0.77 -0.77 1.38
C TYR A 32 1.35 -0.72 -0.03
N ILE A 33 2.24 0.25 -0.28
CA ILE A 33 2.92 0.45 -1.56
C ILE A 33 4.38 -0.02 -1.42
N GLU A 34 4.79 -0.94 -2.30
CA GLU A 34 6.19 -1.37 -2.42
C GLU A 34 6.90 -0.65 -3.59
N THR A 35 8.17 -0.93 -3.80
CA THR A 35 9.09 -0.19 -4.68
C THR A 35 8.68 -0.11 -6.14
N THR A 36 7.93 -1.11 -6.65
CA THR A 36 7.58 -1.13 -8.08
C THR A 36 6.57 -0.05 -8.45
N ILE A 37 5.72 0.38 -7.52
CA ILE A 37 4.68 1.39 -7.81
C ILE A 37 5.28 2.76 -8.13
N PRO A 38 6.10 3.38 -7.25
CA PRO A 38 6.74 4.65 -7.57
C PRO A 38 7.75 4.53 -8.71
N SER A 39 8.42 3.38 -8.88
CA SER A 39 9.33 3.14 -10.00
C SER A 39 8.59 3.15 -11.33
N PHE A 40 7.46 2.44 -11.45
CA PHE A 40 6.67 2.45 -12.68
C PHE A 40 5.96 3.78 -12.95
N TYR A 41 5.66 4.58 -11.94
CA TYR A 41 5.12 5.92 -12.15
C TYR A 41 6.06 6.79 -13.02
N TYR A 42 7.38 6.67 -12.82
CA TYR A 42 8.42 7.39 -13.59
C TYR A 42 9.11 6.53 -14.65
N GLU A 43 8.55 5.38 -15.02
CA GLU A 43 9.11 4.48 -16.03
C GLU A 43 9.34 5.19 -17.37
N ILE A 44 10.52 5.02 -17.97
CA ILE A 44 10.92 5.65 -19.23
C ILE A 44 11.08 4.68 -20.40
N ARG A 45 11.11 3.38 -20.10
CA ARG A 45 11.19 2.33 -21.12
C ARG A 45 9.99 2.38 -22.06
N LYS A 46 10.21 2.00 -23.34
CA LYS A 46 9.24 2.17 -24.41
C LYS A 46 8.55 0.88 -24.86
N GLU A 47 8.88 -0.23 -24.25
CA GLU A 47 8.21 -1.50 -24.48
C GLU A 47 6.72 -1.37 -24.11
N PRO A 48 5.81 -1.92 -24.91
CA PRO A 48 4.36 -1.77 -24.71
C PRO A 48 3.90 -2.13 -23.28
N GLU A 49 4.48 -3.16 -22.69
CA GLU A 49 4.18 -3.58 -21.32
C GLU A 49 4.61 -2.52 -20.29
N MET A 50 5.80 -1.93 -20.44
CA MET A 50 6.32 -0.90 -19.56
C MET A 50 5.48 0.38 -19.65
N ILE A 51 5.07 0.76 -20.88
CA ILE A 51 4.16 1.89 -21.09
C ILE A 51 2.81 1.64 -20.41
N ALA A 52 2.25 0.45 -20.54
CA ALA A 52 0.97 0.10 -19.93
C ALA A 52 1.05 0.19 -18.39
N ARG A 53 2.04 -0.45 -17.77
CA ARG A 53 2.26 -0.39 -16.30
C ARG A 53 2.46 1.03 -15.81
N ARG A 54 3.25 1.85 -16.52
CA ARG A 54 3.41 3.28 -16.21
C ARG A 54 2.07 4.02 -16.22
N ASN A 55 1.30 3.84 -17.28
CA ASN A 55 0.03 4.55 -17.44
C ASN A 55 -0.96 4.16 -16.34
N TRP A 56 -1.07 2.88 -15.99
CA TRP A 56 -1.92 2.39 -14.90
C TRP A 56 -1.42 2.84 -13.52
N SER A 57 -0.09 2.90 -13.29
CA SER A 57 0.47 3.43 -12.04
C SER A 57 0.13 4.91 -11.87
N ARG A 58 0.25 5.72 -12.94
CA ARG A 58 -0.11 7.14 -12.93
C ARG A 58 -1.60 7.34 -12.74
N GLU A 59 -2.43 6.60 -13.48
CA GLU A 59 -3.88 6.67 -13.36
C GLU A 59 -4.32 6.40 -11.92
N TRP A 60 -3.83 5.30 -11.32
CA TRP A 60 -4.15 4.99 -9.94
C TRP A 60 -3.64 6.05 -8.96
N TRP A 61 -2.40 6.48 -9.12
CA TRP A 61 -1.78 7.45 -8.22
C TRP A 61 -2.45 8.82 -8.27
N ASP A 62 -2.71 9.32 -9.47
CA ASP A 62 -3.22 10.67 -9.66
C ASP A 62 -4.73 10.79 -9.38
N ASN A 63 -5.51 9.73 -9.64
CA ASN A 63 -6.96 9.79 -9.62
C ASN A 63 -7.63 8.90 -8.55
N HIS A 64 -6.95 7.89 -8.00
CA HIS A 64 -7.57 6.92 -7.10
C HIS A 64 -6.94 6.83 -5.71
N LYS A 65 -5.69 7.23 -5.50
CA LYS A 65 -4.99 7.07 -4.22
C LYS A 65 -5.75 7.71 -3.04
N ASP A 66 -6.41 8.83 -3.27
CA ASP A 66 -7.09 9.58 -2.21
C ASP A 66 -8.33 8.86 -1.64
N TYR A 67 -8.77 7.77 -2.26
CA TYR A 67 -9.79 6.88 -1.72
C TYR A 67 -9.27 5.93 -0.64
N TYR A 68 -7.95 5.83 -0.46
CA TYR A 68 -7.27 4.90 0.44
C TYR A 68 -6.47 5.60 1.53
N ILE A 69 -6.09 4.87 2.56
CA ILE A 69 -5.01 5.22 3.48
C ILE A 69 -3.75 4.59 2.91
N ILE A 70 -2.85 5.42 2.41
CA ILE A 70 -1.61 4.96 1.78
C ILE A 70 -0.53 4.88 2.84
N VAL A 71 0.19 3.76 2.86
CA VAL A 71 1.37 3.53 3.70
C VAL A 71 2.48 2.89 2.88
N THR A 72 3.71 3.11 3.31
CA THR A 72 4.91 2.46 2.77
C THR A 72 5.84 2.13 3.94
N SER A 73 7.13 1.91 3.73
CA SER A 73 8.08 1.60 4.79
C SER A 73 9.48 2.12 4.50
N GLU A 74 10.32 2.24 5.55
CA GLU A 74 11.74 2.60 5.38
C GLU A 74 12.48 1.66 4.41
N PRO A 75 12.31 0.32 4.45
CA PRO A 75 12.92 -0.57 3.46
C PRO A 75 12.62 -0.23 2.00
N VAL A 76 11.42 0.30 1.70
CA VAL A 76 11.08 0.78 0.34
C VAL A 76 11.94 1.98 -0.03
N LEU A 77 12.11 2.94 0.87
CA LEU A 77 12.97 4.11 0.64
C LEU A 77 14.43 3.71 0.51
N ASP A 78 14.90 2.78 1.32
CA ASP A 78 16.26 2.25 1.25
C ASP A 78 16.53 1.54 -0.07
N GLU A 79 15.59 0.73 -0.55
CA GLU A 79 15.70 0.04 -1.84
C GLU A 79 15.73 1.05 -2.99
N LEU A 80 14.82 2.03 -3.01
CA LEU A 80 14.78 3.10 -3.99
C LEU A 80 15.99 4.03 -3.93
N SER A 81 16.67 4.10 -2.79
CA SER A 81 17.88 4.90 -2.63
C SER A 81 19.14 4.23 -3.16
N ARG A 82 19.10 2.91 -3.39
CA ARG A 82 20.26 2.15 -3.90
C ARG A 82 20.44 2.37 -5.40
N GLY A 83 21.70 2.43 -5.80
CA GLY A 83 22.07 2.55 -7.20
C GLY A 83 21.87 3.97 -7.76
N ASP A 84 22.22 4.11 -9.04
CA ASP A 84 22.04 5.32 -9.85
C ASP A 84 21.16 4.98 -11.05
N TYR A 85 20.00 5.59 -11.13
CA TYR A 85 19.02 5.35 -12.19
C TYR A 85 18.19 6.61 -12.48
N PRO A 86 17.61 6.73 -13.69
CA PRO A 86 16.83 7.90 -14.07
C PRO A 86 15.65 8.18 -13.14
N ASN A 87 15.41 9.46 -12.85
CA ASN A 87 14.30 9.95 -12.04
C ASN A 87 14.32 9.52 -10.56
N LYS A 88 15.44 9.03 -10.01
CA LYS A 88 15.55 8.56 -8.62
C LYS A 88 14.97 9.55 -7.61
N ASP A 89 15.40 10.81 -7.66
CA ASP A 89 14.93 11.85 -6.72
C ASP A 89 13.42 12.08 -6.82
N ASN A 90 12.88 12.10 -8.03
CA ASN A 90 11.44 12.24 -8.26
C ASN A 90 10.65 11.03 -7.72
N ILE A 91 11.20 9.83 -7.86
CA ILE A 91 10.60 8.59 -7.35
C ILE A 91 10.54 8.60 -5.83
N ILE A 92 11.63 9.02 -5.16
CA ILE A 92 11.69 9.15 -3.70
C ILE A 92 10.73 10.25 -3.22
N SER A 93 10.75 11.43 -3.87
CA SER A 93 9.87 12.55 -3.54
C SER A 93 8.38 12.22 -3.65
N LEU A 94 8.00 11.25 -4.49
CA LEU A 94 6.61 10.79 -4.58
C LEU A 94 6.09 10.23 -3.24
N LEU A 95 6.99 9.71 -2.41
CA LEU A 95 6.68 9.07 -1.13
C LEU A 95 6.88 9.98 0.11
N GLU A 96 7.37 11.22 -0.04
CA GLU A 96 7.75 12.11 1.08
C GLU A 96 6.64 12.34 2.13
N ASN A 97 5.38 12.31 1.73
CA ASN A 97 4.24 12.55 2.63
C ASN A 97 3.44 11.29 2.94
N ILE A 98 3.99 10.11 2.65
CA ILE A 98 3.36 8.83 2.93
C ILE A 98 3.81 8.34 4.31
N GLU A 99 2.88 7.83 5.10
CA GLU A 99 3.16 7.22 6.40
C GLU A 99 4.12 6.04 6.25
N LEU A 100 5.21 6.04 7.03
CA LEU A 100 6.19 4.97 7.04
C LEU A 100 5.89 3.97 8.15
N LEU A 101 5.75 2.70 7.78
CA LEU A 101 5.63 1.60 8.71
C LEU A 101 7.01 1.17 9.20
N SER A 102 7.15 0.98 10.51
CA SER A 102 8.39 0.51 11.14
C SER A 102 8.59 -0.99 10.96
N VAL A 103 9.84 -1.43 10.97
CA VAL A 103 10.20 -2.86 11.00
C VAL A 103 10.42 -3.25 12.46
N GLU A 104 9.42 -3.88 13.07
CA GLU A 104 9.48 -4.41 14.42
C GLU A 104 10.12 -5.83 14.43
N ASP A 105 10.59 -6.28 15.59
CA ASP A 105 11.23 -7.60 15.74
C ASP A 105 10.32 -8.74 15.28
N GLU A 106 9.02 -8.64 15.55
CA GLU A 106 8.00 -9.61 15.13
C GLU A 106 7.92 -9.74 13.60
N ILE A 107 8.18 -8.65 12.87
CA ILE A 107 8.19 -8.68 11.40
C ILE A 107 9.37 -9.51 10.89
N ILE A 108 10.51 -9.44 11.55
CA ILE A 108 11.70 -10.25 11.21
C ILE A 108 11.39 -11.75 11.38
N GLU A 109 10.72 -12.13 12.47
CA GLU A 109 10.29 -13.51 12.70
C GLU A 109 9.29 -14.01 11.64
N ILE A 110 8.38 -13.12 11.19
CA ILE A 110 7.43 -13.43 10.10
C ILE A 110 8.19 -13.64 8.79
N VAL A 111 9.16 -12.77 8.45
CA VAL A 111 10.01 -12.89 7.26
C VAL A 111 10.73 -14.23 7.23
N GLU A 112 11.40 -14.61 8.34
CA GLU A 112 12.08 -15.90 8.45
C GLU A 112 11.12 -17.08 8.25
N THR A 113 9.90 -16.94 8.77
CA THR A 113 8.87 -17.95 8.61
C THR A 113 8.41 -18.07 7.16
N TYR A 114 8.18 -16.96 6.47
CA TYR A 114 7.83 -16.97 5.04
C TYR A 114 8.91 -17.61 4.17
N ILE A 115 10.18 -17.33 4.45
CA ILE A 115 11.31 -17.95 3.75
C ILE A 115 11.36 -19.45 4.06
N ARG A 116 11.28 -19.83 5.33
CA ARG A 116 11.32 -21.24 5.79
C ARG A 116 10.22 -22.09 5.16
N TYR A 117 9.02 -21.57 5.07
CA TYR A 117 7.87 -22.25 4.45
C TYR A 117 7.73 -22.00 2.95
N LYS A 118 8.73 -21.37 2.32
CA LYS A 118 8.77 -21.09 0.86
C LYS A 118 7.56 -20.32 0.34
N VAL A 119 7.01 -19.44 1.17
CA VAL A 119 5.97 -18.49 0.76
C VAL A 119 6.55 -17.49 -0.21
N MET A 120 7.72 -16.95 0.12
CA MET A 120 8.48 -16.00 -0.69
C MET A 120 9.90 -16.51 -0.97
N PRO A 121 10.61 -15.93 -1.96
CA PRO A 121 12.02 -16.25 -2.21
C PRO A 121 12.89 -16.06 -0.97
N ASN A 122 14.06 -16.67 -0.97
CA ASN A 122 15.05 -16.53 0.11
C ASN A 122 15.77 -15.17 0.02
N ASP A 123 15.00 -14.12 0.21
CA ASP A 123 15.47 -12.73 0.29
C ASP A 123 14.76 -12.05 1.47
N PRO A 124 15.46 -11.81 2.59
CA PRO A 124 14.84 -11.25 3.79
C PRO A 124 14.50 -9.75 3.69
N VAL A 125 15.01 -9.04 2.71
CA VAL A 125 14.75 -7.60 2.51
C VAL A 125 13.87 -7.30 1.30
N GLY A 126 13.43 -8.34 0.57
CA GLY A 126 12.58 -8.21 -0.62
C GLY A 126 11.10 -8.53 -0.35
N ASP A 127 10.50 -9.35 -1.22
CA ASP A 127 9.07 -9.66 -1.21
C ASP A 127 8.54 -10.21 0.13
N ALA A 128 9.37 -10.99 0.85
CA ALA A 128 9.02 -11.52 2.16
C ALA A 128 8.78 -10.41 3.18
N LEU A 129 9.62 -9.37 3.18
CA LEU A 129 9.49 -8.22 4.08
C LEU A 129 8.26 -7.38 3.74
N HIS A 130 8.01 -7.10 2.46
CA HIS A 130 6.83 -6.33 2.04
C HIS A 130 5.52 -7.05 2.42
N LEU A 131 5.45 -8.37 2.21
CA LEU A 131 4.29 -9.16 2.60
C LEU A 131 4.12 -9.19 4.13
N SER A 132 5.22 -9.32 4.88
CA SER A 132 5.21 -9.32 6.35
C SER A 132 4.68 -8.01 6.91
N LEU A 133 5.17 -6.87 6.40
CA LEU A 133 4.70 -5.54 6.78
C LEU A 133 3.21 -5.38 6.50
N ALA A 134 2.76 -5.70 5.28
CA ALA A 134 1.36 -5.58 4.91
C ALA A 134 0.45 -6.46 5.79
N SER A 135 0.89 -7.67 6.14
CA SER A 135 0.16 -8.61 6.98
C SER A 135 0.10 -8.19 8.45
N TYR A 136 1.25 -7.78 9.02
CA TYR A 136 1.38 -7.34 10.41
C TYR A 136 0.56 -6.08 10.69
N TYR A 137 0.70 -5.07 9.83
CA TYR A 137 -0.01 -3.80 9.95
C TYR A 137 -1.44 -3.81 9.41
N LYS A 138 -1.94 -5.01 9.05
CA LYS A 138 -3.33 -5.24 8.60
C LYS A 138 -3.71 -4.33 7.44
N CYS A 139 -2.85 -4.24 6.42
CA CYS A 139 -3.17 -3.54 5.19
C CYS A 139 -4.19 -4.37 4.39
N ASP A 140 -5.25 -3.72 3.89
CA ASP A 140 -6.25 -4.40 3.06
C ASP A 140 -5.65 -4.85 1.73
N PHE A 141 -4.75 -4.02 1.18
CA PHE A 141 -4.07 -4.28 -0.07
C PHE A 141 -2.56 -4.13 0.06
N LEU A 142 -1.82 -5.01 -0.61
CA LEU A 142 -0.43 -4.80 -0.98
C LEU A 142 -0.41 -4.53 -2.49
N LEU A 143 -0.05 -3.31 -2.87
CA LEU A 143 -0.05 -2.84 -4.26
C LEU A 143 1.33 -3.04 -4.87
N THR A 144 1.41 -3.79 -5.98
CA THR A 144 2.67 -4.22 -6.57
C THR A 144 2.55 -4.54 -8.06
N TRP A 145 3.65 -4.37 -8.82
CA TRP A 145 3.82 -4.94 -10.15
C TRP A 145 4.63 -6.23 -10.17
N ASN A 146 5.06 -6.74 -9.00
CA ASN A 146 5.74 -8.02 -8.92
C ASN A 146 4.74 -9.19 -9.07
N CYS A 147 4.36 -9.49 -10.31
CA CYS A 147 3.45 -10.59 -10.64
C CYS A 147 4.13 -11.97 -10.57
N ASN A 148 5.45 -12.05 -10.37
CA ASN A 148 6.15 -13.33 -10.22
C ASN A 148 6.00 -13.89 -8.79
N HIS A 149 6.01 -13.01 -7.79
CA HIS A 149 6.07 -13.43 -6.39
C HIS A 149 4.92 -12.89 -5.55
N LEU A 150 4.59 -11.61 -5.62
CA LEU A 150 3.54 -11.00 -4.82
C LEU A 150 2.17 -11.11 -5.49
N ALA A 151 1.90 -10.37 -6.55
CA ALA A 151 0.63 -10.45 -7.28
C ALA A 151 0.55 -11.72 -8.16
N ASN A 152 0.73 -12.90 -7.55
CA ASN A 152 0.72 -14.20 -8.20
C ASN A 152 -0.37 -15.09 -7.63
N ALA A 153 -1.44 -15.30 -8.40
CA ALA A 153 -2.59 -16.09 -7.97
C ALA A 153 -2.23 -17.52 -7.53
N ASN A 154 -1.18 -18.13 -8.11
CA ASN A 154 -0.73 -19.47 -7.73
C ASN A 154 -0.15 -19.54 -6.30
N LYS A 155 0.20 -18.40 -5.71
CA LYS A 155 0.75 -18.32 -4.34
C LYS A 155 -0.30 -17.94 -3.29
N PHE A 156 -1.46 -17.41 -3.68
CA PHE A 156 -2.45 -16.86 -2.75
C PHE A 156 -2.94 -17.88 -1.71
N ASP A 157 -3.19 -19.12 -2.11
CA ASP A 157 -3.63 -20.14 -1.17
C ASP A 157 -2.54 -20.53 -0.17
N HIS A 158 -1.28 -20.53 -0.60
CA HIS A 158 -0.15 -20.80 0.29
C HIS A 158 0.06 -19.67 1.29
N ILE A 159 0.03 -18.41 0.83
CA ILE A 159 0.09 -17.21 1.66
C ILE A 159 -1.05 -17.24 2.71
N ARG A 160 -2.28 -17.47 2.26
CA ARG A 160 -3.47 -17.54 3.13
C ARG A 160 -3.29 -18.59 4.23
N ARG A 161 -2.84 -19.80 3.86
CA ARG A 161 -2.61 -20.88 4.82
C ARG A 161 -1.60 -20.51 5.89
N ILE A 162 -0.45 -19.97 5.50
CA ILE A 162 0.61 -19.60 6.45
C ILE A 162 0.18 -18.42 7.31
N ASN A 163 -0.42 -17.36 6.74
CA ASN A 163 -0.93 -16.23 7.51
C ASN A 163 -2.00 -16.67 8.54
N THR A 164 -2.89 -17.59 8.14
CA THR A 164 -3.91 -18.13 9.05
C THR A 164 -3.25 -18.89 10.21
N LEU A 165 -2.22 -19.70 9.97
CA LEU A 165 -1.49 -20.42 11.01
C LEU A 165 -0.76 -19.47 11.96
N LEU A 166 -0.26 -18.33 11.46
CA LEU A 166 0.41 -17.30 12.25
C LEU A 166 -0.57 -16.33 12.93
N GLY A 167 -1.86 -16.41 12.66
CA GLY A 167 -2.85 -15.44 13.13
C GLY A 167 -2.70 -14.05 12.53
N LEU A 168 -2.06 -13.95 11.35
CA LEU A 168 -1.82 -12.70 10.65
C LEU A 168 -2.97 -12.33 9.73
N PHE A 169 -3.10 -11.03 9.47
CA PHE A 169 -4.00 -10.52 8.44
C PHE A 169 -3.56 -11.01 7.05
N ILE A 170 -4.51 -11.18 6.14
CA ILE A 170 -4.27 -11.66 4.78
C ILE A 170 -4.57 -10.50 3.83
N PRO A 171 -3.55 -9.73 3.38
CA PRO A 171 -3.76 -8.66 2.42
C PRO A 171 -4.14 -9.22 1.05
N SER A 172 -4.96 -8.49 0.30
CA SER A 172 -5.13 -8.75 -1.13
C SER A 172 -3.91 -8.22 -1.88
N LEU A 173 -3.24 -9.10 -2.64
CA LEU A 173 -2.05 -8.76 -3.42
C LEU A 173 -2.51 -8.38 -4.82
N VAL A 174 -2.44 -7.09 -5.15
CA VAL A 174 -3.09 -6.51 -6.33
C VAL A 174 -2.14 -5.61 -7.11
N THR A 175 -2.46 -5.43 -8.38
CA THR A 175 -1.82 -4.42 -9.24
C THR A 175 -2.65 -3.13 -9.26
N PRO A 176 -2.09 -1.99 -9.67
CA PRO A 176 -2.87 -0.76 -9.86
C PRO A 176 -4.10 -0.95 -10.76
N LEU A 177 -4.01 -1.82 -11.77
CA LEU A 177 -5.11 -2.09 -12.68
C LEU A 177 -6.36 -2.62 -11.96
N GLU A 178 -6.19 -3.44 -10.92
CA GLU A 178 -7.30 -4.03 -10.16
C GLU A 178 -7.95 -3.04 -9.19
N LEU A 179 -7.33 -1.87 -8.96
CA LEU A 179 -7.85 -0.82 -8.10
C LEU A 179 -8.31 0.43 -8.88
N LEU A 180 -8.44 0.36 -10.22
CA LEU A 180 -8.92 1.48 -11.04
C LEU A 180 -10.44 1.63 -11.05
N SER A 181 -11.18 0.54 -10.89
CA SER A 181 -12.64 0.58 -10.93
C SER A 181 -13.24 0.79 -9.54
N MET A 182 -13.75 1.99 -9.30
CA MET A 182 -14.52 2.36 -8.09
C MET A 182 -15.97 2.70 -8.43
N GLU A 183 -16.53 2.14 -9.51
CA GLU A 183 -17.85 2.56 -9.98
C GLU A 183 -19.02 2.09 -9.12
N ASP A 184 -18.80 1.21 -8.10
CA ASP A 184 -19.89 0.60 -7.33
C ASP A 184 -19.58 0.39 -5.82
N LEU A 185 -18.90 1.33 -5.13
CA LEU A 185 -18.72 1.24 -3.67
C LEU A 185 -19.43 2.36 -2.92
#